data_e9972ab76e00efff2607728813af60d3
#
_entry.id   e9972ab76e00efff2607728813af60d3
#
_cell.length_a   1.000
_cell.length_b   1.000
_cell.length_c   1.000
_cell.angle_alpha   90.00
_cell.angle_beta   90.00
_cell.angle_gamma   90.00
#
_symmetry.space_group_name_H-M   'P 1'
#
loop_
_entity.id
_entity.type
_entity.pdbx_description
1 polymer ?
#
loop_
_entity_poly.entity_id
_entity_poly.type
_entity_poly.pdbx_seq_one_letter_code
_entity_poly.pdbx_strand_id
1 'polypeptide(L)' 'MLLDEAARRGVHEVFLEVRADNPVARGLYASLGFDEIGVRPRYYQPDDVDAVVMRLMMEERR' A
#
# COMPACT_ATOMS: atom_id res chain seq x y z
N MET A 1 0.90 8.34 -16.41
CA MET A 1 1.13 7.81 -15.07
C MET A 1 -0.17 7.32 -14.49
N LEU A 2 -0.12 6.25 -13.70
CA LEU A 2 -1.33 5.64 -13.19
C LEU A 2 -2.14 6.58 -12.30
N LEU A 3 -1.45 7.37 -11.49
CA LEU A 3 -2.15 8.29 -10.61
C LEU A 3 -2.91 9.36 -11.38
N ASP A 4 -2.35 9.81 -12.48
CA ASP A 4 -3.03 10.82 -13.29
C ASP A 4 -4.32 10.28 -13.86
N GLU A 5 -4.28 9.04 -14.32
CA GLU A 5 -5.47 8.43 -14.89
C GLU A 5 -6.55 8.22 -13.82
N ALA A 6 -6.14 7.76 -12.64
CA ALA A 6 -7.09 7.56 -11.55
C ALA A 6 -7.72 8.88 -11.14
N ALA A 7 -6.92 9.95 -11.10
CA ALA A 7 -7.44 11.27 -10.73
C ALA A 7 -8.49 11.73 -11.71
N ARG A 8 -8.29 11.47 -13.00
CA ARG A 8 -9.27 11.88 -14.00
C ARG A 8 -10.60 11.18 -13.83
N ARG A 9 -10.59 9.99 -13.24
CA ARG A 9 -11.81 9.25 -12.96
C ARG A 9 -12.42 9.56 -11.62
N GLY A 10 -11.79 10.45 -10.85
CA GLY A 10 -12.28 10.77 -9.52
C GLY A 10 -11.89 9.75 -8.48
N VAL A 11 -10.96 8.86 -8.79
CA VAL A 11 -10.49 7.84 -7.88
C VAL A 11 -8.98 7.94 -7.77
N HIS A 12 -8.49 7.92 -6.54
CA HIS A 12 -7.07 7.96 -6.28
C HIS A 12 -6.68 6.68 -5.57
N GLU A 13 -5.70 5.98 -6.10
CA GLU A 13 -5.18 4.77 -5.49
C GLU A 13 -3.74 5.02 -5.08
N VAL A 14 -3.43 4.69 -3.84
CA VAL A 14 -2.08 4.81 -3.32
C VAL A 14 -1.60 3.43 -2.92
N PHE A 15 -0.45 3.02 -3.45
CA PHE A 15 0.14 1.73 -3.13
C PHE A 15 1.45 1.96 -2.39
N LEU A 16 1.70 1.08 -1.45
CA LEU A 16 3.00 1.07 -0.77
C LEU A 16 3.33 -0.35 -0.36
N GLU A 17 4.58 -0.57 0.00
CA GLU A 17 5.05 -1.84 0.52
C GLU A 17 5.73 -1.60 1.85
N VAL A 18 5.44 -2.46 2.82
CA VAL A 18 6.10 -2.40 4.10
C VAL A 18 6.69 -3.77 4.40
N ARG A 19 7.75 -3.78 5.22
CA ARG A 19 8.34 -5.05 5.64
C ARG A 19 7.32 -5.81 6.48
N ALA A 20 7.22 -7.12 6.18
CA ALA A 20 6.27 -7.95 6.89
C ALA A 20 6.62 -8.06 8.38
N ASP A 21 7.90 -7.87 8.72
CA ASP A 21 8.35 -7.96 10.09
C ASP A 21 8.28 -6.61 10.84
N ASN A 22 7.53 -5.66 10.29
CA ASN A 22 7.38 -4.34 10.91
C ASN A 22 5.91 -4.11 11.26
N PRO A 23 5.45 -4.69 12.39
CA PRO A 23 4.05 -4.56 12.75
C PRO A 23 3.63 -3.13 13.09
N VAL A 24 4.57 -2.31 13.53
CA VAL A 24 4.25 -0.92 13.85
C VAL A 24 3.86 -0.17 12.60
N ALA A 25 4.65 -0.32 11.53
CA ALA A 25 4.33 0.35 10.27
C ALA A 25 3.04 -0.19 9.68
N ARG A 26 2.85 -1.52 9.72
CA ARG A 26 1.63 -2.12 9.19
C ARG A 26 0.41 -1.59 9.93
N GLY A 27 0.50 -1.49 11.25
CA GLY A 27 -0.60 -0.95 12.04
C GLY A 27 -0.86 0.51 11.73
N LEU A 28 0.20 1.28 11.55
CA LEU A 28 0.06 2.69 11.22
C LEU A 28 -0.70 2.88 9.91
N TYR A 29 -0.28 2.17 8.87
CA TYR A 29 -0.93 2.32 7.58
C TYR A 29 -2.35 1.78 7.60
N ALA A 30 -2.60 0.70 8.33
CA ALA A 30 -3.95 0.19 8.47
C ALA A 30 -4.85 1.22 9.14
N SER A 31 -4.33 1.93 10.13
CA SER A 31 -5.12 2.95 10.81
C SER A 31 -5.41 4.15 9.91
N LEU A 32 -4.61 4.34 8.86
CA LEU A 32 -4.85 5.38 7.89
C LEU A 32 -5.81 4.96 6.79
N GLY A 33 -6.26 3.72 6.81
CA GLY A 33 -7.22 3.23 5.84
C GLY A 33 -6.65 2.33 4.76
N PHE A 34 -5.37 1.99 4.84
CA PHE A 34 -4.76 1.09 3.87
C PHE A 34 -5.20 -0.35 4.14
N ASP A 35 -5.44 -1.08 3.08
CA ASP A 35 -5.76 -2.50 3.13
C ASP A 35 -4.58 -3.31 2.64
N GLU A 36 -4.31 -4.43 3.29
CA GLU A 36 -3.28 -5.35 2.83
C GLU A 36 -3.86 -6.19 1.69
N ILE A 37 -3.29 -6.05 0.51
CA ILE A 37 -3.85 -6.69 -0.67
C ILE A 37 -2.96 -7.78 -1.24
N GLY A 38 -1.75 -7.94 -0.71
CA GLY A 38 -0.87 -8.98 -1.21
C GLY A 38 0.44 -9.00 -0.47
N VAL A 39 1.24 -9.99 -0.80
CA VAL A 39 2.56 -10.17 -0.20
C VAL A 39 3.54 -10.45 -1.33
N ARG A 40 4.66 -9.77 -1.31
CA ARG A 40 5.77 -10.04 -2.23
C ARG A 40 6.84 -10.77 -1.44
N PRO A 41 7.01 -12.08 -1.66
CA PRO A 41 7.92 -12.87 -0.82
C PRO A 41 9.38 -12.46 -1.08
N ARG A 42 10.14 -12.40 0.01
CA ARG A 42 11.58 -12.17 -0.01
C ARG A 42 11.95 -10.91 -0.80
N TYR A 43 11.13 -9.89 -0.62
CA TYR A 43 11.32 -8.65 -1.36
C TYR A 43 12.52 -7.85 -0.87
N TYR A 44 12.72 -7.82 0.46
CA TYR A 44 13.81 -7.06 1.05
C TYR A 44 15.03 -7.94 1.23
N GLN A 45 16.16 -7.48 0.67
CA GLN A 45 17.41 -8.20 0.72
C GLN A 45 18.36 -7.46 1.65
N PRO A 46 19.31 -8.16 2.26
CA PRO A 46 19.59 -9.60 2.17
C PRO A 46 18.81 -10.48 3.15
N ASP A 47 17.90 -9.90 3.91
CA ASP A 47 17.20 -10.61 4.99
C ASP A 47 16.12 -11.54 4.49
N ASP A 48 15.79 -11.50 3.21
CA ASP A 48 14.72 -12.30 2.62
C ASP A 48 13.40 -12.05 3.32
N VAL A 49 13.14 -10.80 3.67
CA VAL A 49 11.90 -10.44 4.36
C VAL A 49 10.82 -10.15 3.33
N ASP A 50 9.63 -10.65 3.57
CA ASP A 50 8.50 -10.39 2.69
C ASP A 50 8.07 -8.94 2.78
N ALA A 51 7.51 -8.45 1.69
CA ALA A 51 6.88 -7.13 1.65
C ALA A 51 5.36 -7.32 1.63
N VAL A 52 4.68 -6.58 2.48
CA VAL A 52 3.22 -6.53 2.46
C VAL A 52 2.81 -5.36 1.59
N VAL A 53 2.03 -5.64 0.56
CA VAL A 53 1.55 -4.60 -0.34
C VAL A 53 0.24 -4.07 0.21
N MET A 54 0.17 -2.76 0.36
CA MET A 54 -1.01 -2.13 0.93
C MET A 54 -1.54 -1.10 -0.05
N ARG A 55 -2.84 -0.94 -0.05
CA ARG A 55 -3.51 -0.03 -0.97
C ARG A 55 -4.52 0.82 -0.21
N LEU A 56 -4.53 2.10 -0.53
CA LEU A 56 -5.55 3.02 -0.05
C LEU A 56 -6.30 3.54 -1.26
N MET A 57 -7.62 3.43 -1.20
CA MET A 57 -8.46 3.99 -2.25
C MET A 57 -9.19 5.18 -1.68
N MET A 58 -9.04 6.30 -2.37
CA MET A 58 -9.72 7.53 -1.99
C MET A 58 -10.57 7.98 -3.15
N GLU A 59 -11.82 8.22 -2.85
CA GLU A 59 -12.76 8.69 -3.85
C GLU A 59 -12.94 10.18 -3.69
N GLU A 60 -12.84 10.86 -4.82
CA GLU A 60 -13.03 12.32 -4.79
C GLU A 60 -14.49 12.64 -4.59
N ARG A 61 -14.74 13.57 -3.70
CA ARG A 61 -16.10 13.97 -3.40
C ARG A 61 -16.37 15.37 -3.87
N ARG A 62 -17.58 15.62 -4.25
CA ARG A 62 -18.01 16.93 -4.73
C ARG A 62 -18.84 17.64 -3.71
#